data_836d6909fdd690fa23db863942a9092e
#
_entry.id   836d6909fdd690fa23db863942a9092e
#
_cell.length_a   1.000
_cell.length_b   1.000
_cell.length_c   1.000
_cell.angle_alpha   90.00
_cell.angle_beta   90.00
_cell.angle_gamma   90.00
#
_symmetry.space_group_name_H-M   'P 1'
#
loop_
_entity.id
_entity.type
_entity.pdbx_description
1 polymer ?
#
loop_
_entity_poly.entity_id
_entity_poly.type
_entity_poly.pdbx_seq_one_letter_code
_entity_poly.pdbx_strand_id
1 'polypeptide(L)'
;MMDVMLESWDKHFGQMIEWVSSDFGGAVLALDPTTRSIMTADDRFFAAVANVIPPQRAGSLAQATGLASETGWGPGNPKTFESLRHRDIHVLGDAIDAGDMPKSASAASSQALVCAVAVGNALT
;
A
#
# COMPACT_ATOMS: atom_id res chain seq x y z
N MET A 1 -15.54 7.98 -1.61
CA MET A 1 -15.19 7.69 -0.19
C MET A 1 -14.47 8.87 0.47
N MET A 2 -13.46 9.46 -0.18
CA MET A 2 -12.74 10.62 0.36
C MET A 2 -13.67 11.81 0.63
N ASP A 3 -14.57 12.15 -0.30
CA ASP A 3 -15.50 13.28 -0.16
C ASP A 3 -16.36 13.19 1.10
N VAL A 4 -16.87 11.99 1.41
CA VAL A 4 -17.66 11.74 2.63
C VAL A 4 -16.82 11.93 3.90
N MET A 5 -15.55 11.57 3.85
CA MET A 5 -14.63 11.80 4.98
C MET A 5 -14.35 13.28 5.17
N LEU A 6 -14.08 14.02 4.09
CA LEU A 6 -13.82 15.47 4.13
C LEU A 6 -15.06 16.23 4.67
N GLU A 7 -16.25 15.91 4.20
CA GLU A 7 -17.49 16.49 4.72
C GLU A 7 -17.69 16.20 6.22
N SER A 8 -17.38 14.96 6.65
CA SER A 8 -17.48 14.57 8.05
C SER A 8 -16.46 15.30 8.91
N TRP A 9 -15.22 15.48 8.41
CA TRP A 9 -14.18 16.20 9.12
C TRP A 9 -14.52 17.69 9.27
N ASP A 10 -14.97 18.33 8.20
CA ASP A 10 -15.39 19.73 8.25
C ASP A 10 -16.53 19.93 9.26
N LYS A 11 -17.55 19.06 9.22
CA LYS A 11 -18.71 19.13 10.11
C LYS A 11 -18.37 18.92 11.59
N HIS A 12 -17.45 17.99 11.92
CA HIS A 12 -17.21 17.58 13.31
C HIS A 12 -15.96 18.18 13.92
N PHE A 13 -14.97 18.53 13.10
CA PHE A 13 -13.64 18.99 13.55
C PHE A 13 -13.30 20.39 13.05
N GLY A 14 -14.11 20.96 12.14
CA GLY A 14 -13.92 22.30 11.62
C GLY A 14 -12.49 22.53 11.11
N GLN A 15 -11.85 23.59 11.59
CA GLN A 15 -10.48 23.96 11.20
C GLN A 15 -9.37 23.18 11.93
N MET A 16 -9.69 22.09 12.60
CA MET A 16 -8.69 21.28 13.32
C MET A 16 -7.94 20.32 12.40
N ILE A 17 -8.46 20.03 11.20
CA ILE A 17 -7.87 19.12 10.23
C ILE A 17 -7.56 19.90 8.95
N GLU A 18 -6.30 19.84 8.54
CA GLU A 18 -5.84 20.29 7.23
C GLU A 18 -5.45 19.06 6.41
N TRP A 19 -6.11 18.87 5.27
CA TRP A 19 -5.83 17.77 4.35
C TRP A 19 -5.04 18.29 3.14
N VAL A 20 -3.80 17.82 2.99
CA VAL A 20 -2.97 18.11 1.83
C VAL A 20 -2.78 16.82 1.03
N SER A 21 -3.43 16.76 -0.14
CA SER A 21 -3.33 15.59 -1.03
C SER A 21 -1.94 15.46 -1.64
N SER A 22 -1.50 14.24 -1.89
CA SER A 22 -0.26 13.96 -2.64
C SER A 22 -0.26 14.61 -4.03
N ASP A 23 -1.43 14.72 -4.68
CA ASP A 23 -1.59 15.34 -6.00
C ASP A 23 -1.41 16.86 -5.98
N PHE A 24 -1.49 17.46 -4.80
CA PHE A 24 -1.27 18.88 -4.54
C PHE A 24 -0.05 19.11 -3.64
N GLY A 25 1.03 18.37 -3.89
CA GLY A 25 2.30 18.57 -3.22
C GLY A 25 2.41 18.00 -1.79
N GLY A 26 1.38 17.31 -1.28
CA GLY A 26 1.36 16.74 0.07
C GLY A 26 2.18 15.46 0.27
N ALA A 27 2.80 14.92 -0.79
CA ALA A 27 3.63 13.74 -0.67
C ALA A 27 4.87 14.03 0.21
N VAL A 28 5.07 13.23 1.25
CA VAL A 28 6.21 13.36 2.15
C VAL A 28 7.48 12.90 1.45
N LEU A 29 8.45 13.80 1.30
CA LEU A 29 9.75 13.55 0.67
C LEU A 29 10.86 13.27 1.68
N ALA A 30 10.85 13.97 2.81
CA ALA A 30 11.87 13.80 3.84
C ALA A 30 11.33 14.18 5.23
N LEU A 31 12.04 13.68 6.24
CA LEU A 31 11.78 13.95 7.65
C LEU A 31 13.06 14.42 8.31
N ASP A 32 12.96 15.46 9.13
CA ASP A 32 14.04 15.87 10.01
C ASP A 32 13.55 15.76 11.47
N PRO A 33 13.98 14.73 12.19
CA PRO A 33 13.57 14.53 13.59
C PRO A 33 14.18 15.59 14.54
N THR A 34 15.30 16.22 14.15
CA THR A 34 15.96 17.24 14.98
C THR A 34 15.15 18.52 15.03
N THR A 35 14.69 18.97 13.88
CA THR A 35 13.82 20.16 13.76
C THR A 35 12.34 19.83 13.88
N ARG A 36 11.99 18.56 13.94
CA ARG A 36 10.60 18.05 13.92
C ARG A 36 9.83 18.57 12.72
N SER A 37 10.47 18.54 11.57
CA SER A 37 9.87 18.98 10.32
C SER A 37 9.65 17.84 9.32
N ILE A 38 8.56 17.99 8.57
CA ILE A 38 8.16 17.13 7.46
C ILE A 38 8.29 17.98 6.20
N MET A 39 9.06 17.51 5.24
CA MET A 39 9.21 18.17 3.95
C MET A 39 8.36 17.47 2.90
N THR A 40 7.60 18.26 2.18
CA THR A 40 6.85 17.85 0.98
C THR A 40 7.44 18.51 -0.25
N ALA A 41 6.82 18.33 -1.41
CA ALA A 41 7.30 18.97 -2.65
C ALA A 41 7.23 20.51 -2.57
N ASP A 42 6.18 21.04 -1.95
CA ASP A 42 5.85 22.47 -1.99
C ASP A 42 6.06 23.16 -0.63
N ASP A 43 6.05 22.39 0.49
CA ASP A 43 6.01 22.96 1.82
C ASP A 43 6.88 22.24 2.85
N ARG A 44 7.07 22.90 3.99
CA ARG A 44 7.67 22.33 5.19
C ARG A 44 6.74 22.53 6.39
N PHE A 45 6.31 21.42 6.97
CA PHE A 45 5.45 21.39 8.15
C PHE A 45 6.26 21.12 9.41
N PHE A 46 5.97 21.84 10.49
CA PHE A 46 6.54 21.60 11.82
C PHE A 46 5.48 20.97 12.71
N ALA A 47 5.77 19.83 13.30
CA ALA A 47 4.81 19.08 14.10
C ALA A 47 5.35 18.78 15.50
N ALA A 48 4.52 18.96 16.51
CA ALA A 48 4.84 18.50 17.87
C ALA A 48 4.96 16.98 17.93
N VAL A 49 4.10 16.27 17.16
CA VAL A 49 4.11 14.83 16.95
C VAL A 49 3.89 14.55 15.46
N ALA A 50 4.70 13.66 14.88
CA ALA A 50 4.53 13.20 13.52
C ALA A 50 4.36 11.67 13.51
N ASN A 51 3.24 11.19 12.94
CA ASN A 51 3.05 9.78 12.64
C ASN A 51 3.14 9.60 11.12
N VAL A 52 4.23 9.01 10.66
CA VAL A 52 4.53 8.93 9.23
C VAL A 52 4.54 7.47 8.80
N ILE A 53 3.76 7.16 7.78
CA ILE A 53 3.74 5.86 7.11
C ILE A 53 4.60 6.00 5.85
N PRO A 54 5.79 5.35 5.80
CA PRO A 54 6.64 5.43 4.62
C PRO A 54 6.02 4.67 3.44
N PRO A 55 6.47 4.95 2.20
CA PRO A 55 6.09 4.17 1.03
C PRO A 55 6.32 2.67 1.27
N GLN A 56 5.32 1.87 0.95
CA GLN A 56 5.31 0.43 1.15
C GLN A 56 5.74 -0.30 -0.12
N ARG A 57 6.30 -1.50 0.04
CA ARG A 57 6.64 -2.42 -1.06
C ARG A 57 6.62 -3.85 -0.55
N ALA A 58 6.61 -4.82 -1.46
CA ALA A 58 6.76 -6.23 -1.10
C ALA A 58 8.05 -6.47 -0.32
N GLY A 59 8.03 -7.44 0.59
CA GLY A 59 9.15 -7.74 1.48
C GLY A 59 10.44 -8.09 0.75
N SER A 60 11.56 -8.05 1.47
CA SER A 60 12.90 -8.26 0.92
C SER A 60 13.06 -9.57 0.16
N LEU A 61 12.37 -10.63 0.56
CA LEU A 61 12.39 -11.90 -0.16
C LEU A 61 11.85 -11.74 -1.58
N ALA A 62 10.68 -11.10 -1.76
CA ALA A 62 10.10 -10.89 -3.07
C ALA A 62 10.99 -10.02 -3.98
N GLN A 63 11.70 -9.05 -3.39
CA GLN A 63 12.67 -8.22 -4.11
C GLN A 63 13.89 -9.06 -4.56
N ALA A 64 14.50 -9.80 -3.62
CA ALA A 64 15.73 -10.56 -3.87
C ALA A 64 15.53 -11.74 -4.84
N THR A 65 14.34 -12.34 -4.86
CA THR A 65 14.02 -13.48 -5.76
C THR A 65 13.49 -13.06 -7.12
N GLY A 66 13.37 -11.76 -7.39
CA GLY A 66 12.81 -11.26 -8.64
C GLY A 66 11.31 -11.43 -8.79
N LEU A 67 10.59 -11.77 -7.72
CA LEU A 67 9.12 -11.84 -7.71
C LEU A 67 8.48 -10.46 -7.80
N ALA A 68 9.10 -9.45 -7.23
CA ALA A 68 8.63 -8.07 -7.33
C ALA A 68 9.03 -7.43 -8.67
N SER A 69 8.16 -6.58 -9.21
CA SER A 69 8.42 -5.74 -10.37
C SER A 69 9.05 -4.40 -9.98
N GLU A 70 9.25 -3.52 -10.96
CA GLU A 70 9.72 -2.14 -10.74
C GLU A 70 8.76 -1.31 -9.89
N THR A 71 7.48 -1.70 -9.82
CA THR A 71 6.51 -1.08 -8.92
C THR A 71 6.78 -1.38 -7.43
N GLY A 72 7.67 -2.33 -7.16
CA GLY A 72 7.96 -2.81 -5.81
C GLY A 72 7.00 -3.90 -5.31
N TRP A 73 6.04 -4.34 -6.14
CA TRP A 73 5.05 -5.37 -5.81
C TRP A 73 5.18 -6.58 -6.73
N GLY A 74 4.72 -7.76 -6.29
CA GLY A 74 4.71 -8.97 -7.10
C GLY A 74 3.53 -8.98 -8.07
N PRO A 75 3.74 -8.89 -9.39
CA PRO A 75 2.65 -9.04 -10.34
C PRO A 75 2.13 -10.48 -10.32
N GLY A 76 0.83 -10.63 -10.16
CA GLY A 76 0.19 -11.93 -10.05
C GLY A 76 -1.14 -12.01 -10.80
N ASN A 77 -1.54 -13.23 -11.12
CA ASN A 77 -2.84 -13.48 -11.70
C ASN A 77 -3.94 -13.24 -10.64
N PRO A 78 -4.91 -12.36 -10.88
CA PRO A 78 -5.92 -12.01 -9.86
C PRO A 78 -6.90 -13.13 -9.53
N LYS A 79 -6.92 -14.24 -10.31
CA LYS A 79 -7.81 -15.39 -10.10
C LYS A 79 -7.13 -16.58 -9.43
N THR A 80 -5.81 -16.73 -9.58
CA THR A 80 -5.06 -17.86 -9.05
C THR A 80 -3.98 -17.43 -8.07
N PHE A 81 -3.61 -16.15 -8.08
CA PHE A 81 -2.48 -15.58 -7.34
C PHE A 81 -1.12 -16.14 -7.75
N GLU A 82 -1.05 -16.86 -8.88
CA GLU A 82 0.22 -17.28 -9.46
C GLU A 82 1.00 -16.07 -9.96
N SER A 83 2.31 -16.04 -9.70
CA SER A 83 3.20 -14.98 -10.15
C SER A 83 3.24 -14.93 -11.69
N LEU A 84 3.16 -13.72 -12.25
CA LEU A 84 3.37 -13.52 -13.69
C LEU A 84 4.86 -13.57 -14.09
N ARG A 85 5.77 -13.63 -13.12
CA ARG A 85 7.21 -13.67 -13.36
C ARG A 85 7.82 -15.06 -13.20
N HIS A 86 7.26 -15.86 -12.31
CA HIS A 86 7.78 -17.20 -12.02
C HIS A 86 6.62 -18.18 -11.92
N ARG A 87 6.64 -19.16 -12.83
CA ARG A 87 5.64 -20.22 -12.87
C ARG A 87 5.69 -21.06 -11.59
N ASP A 88 4.55 -21.58 -11.19
CA ASP A 88 4.37 -22.46 -10.03
C ASP A 88 4.71 -21.79 -8.68
N ILE A 89 4.86 -20.46 -8.67
CA ILE A 89 5.03 -19.66 -7.47
C ILE A 89 3.83 -18.72 -7.32
N HIS A 90 3.25 -18.69 -6.12
CA HIS A 90 2.11 -17.86 -5.82
C HIS A 90 2.48 -16.72 -4.88
N VAL A 91 1.97 -15.52 -5.17
CA VAL A 91 2.15 -14.31 -4.36
C VAL A 91 0.78 -13.78 -3.98
N LEU A 92 0.56 -13.51 -2.71
CA LEU A 92 -0.72 -13.05 -2.20
C LEU A 92 -0.56 -12.10 -1.01
N GLY A 93 -1.65 -11.56 -0.49
CA GLY A 93 -1.65 -10.61 0.61
C GLY A 93 -1.05 -9.27 0.20
N ASP A 94 -0.34 -8.65 1.13
CA ASP A 94 0.22 -7.32 0.89
C ASP A 94 1.36 -7.31 -0.14
N ALA A 95 1.95 -8.46 -0.45
CA ALA A 95 3.06 -8.55 -1.39
C ALA A 95 2.63 -8.51 -2.87
N ILE A 96 1.39 -8.87 -3.18
CA ILE A 96 0.91 -8.94 -4.57
C ILE A 96 0.47 -7.57 -5.09
N ASP A 97 0.66 -7.34 -6.38
CA ASP A 97 -0.07 -6.36 -7.15
C ASP A 97 -1.36 -7.03 -7.68
N ALA A 98 -2.43 -6.85 -6.95
CA ALA A 98 -3.74 -7.43 -7.25
C ALA A 98 -4.76 -6.37 -7.72
N GLY A 99 -4.29 -5.26 -8.29
CA GLY A 99 -5.13 -4.15 -8.76
C GLY A 99 -5.89 -3.49 -7.61
N ASP A 100 -7.20 -3.41 -7.74
CA ASP A 100 -8.07 -2.70 -6.78
C ASP A 100 -8.29 -3.44 -5.44
N MET A 101 -7.73 -4.64 -5.26
CA MET A 101 -7.87 -5.36 -4.00
C MET A 101 -7.09 -4.65 -2.89
N PRO A 102 -7.73 -4.37 -1.73
CA PRO A 102 -7.05 -3.67 -0.65
C PRO A 102 -5.95 -4.53 -0.03
N LYS A 103 -4.86 -3.88 0.39
CA LYS A 103 -3.82 -4.51 1.20
C LYS A 103 -4.28 -4.56 2.66
N SER A 104 -4.95 -5.64 3.03
CA SER A 104 -5.51 -5.84 4.36
C SER A 104 -5.51 -7.32 4.75
N ALA A 105 -5.52 -7.61 6.05
CA ALA A 105 -5.58 -8.97 6.57
C ALA A 105 -6.81 -9.75 6.06
N SER A 106 -7.96 -9.11 5.94
CA SER A 106 -9.18 -9.72 5.39
C SER A 106 -9.02 -10.10 3.93
N ALA A 107 -8.47 -9.19 3.09
CA ALA A 107 -8.20 -9.48 1.69
C ALA A 107 -7.17 -10.61 1.55
N ALA A 108 -6.07 -10.57 2.32
CA ALA A 108 -5.05 -11.60 2.31
C ALA A 108 -5.62 -13.00 2.68
N SER A 109 -6.49 -13.07 3.69
CA SER A 109 -7.18 -14.29 4.07
C SER A 109 -8.07 -14.85 2.96
N SER A 110 -8.84 -13.98 2.31
CA SER A 110 -9.71 -14.37 1.18
C SER A 110 -8.87 -14.83 -0.03
N GLN A 111 -7.80 -14.14 -0.34
CA GLN A 111 -6.85 -14.51 -1.40
C GLN A 111 -6.22 -15.88 -1.12
N ALA A 112 -5.86 -16.18 0.14
CA ALA A 112 -5.28 -17.45 0.53
C ALA A 112 -6.22 -18.63 0.24
N LEU A 113 -7.51 -18.49 0.49
CA LEU A 113 -8.50 -19.52 0.19
C LEU A 113 -8.60 -19.77 -1.32
N VAL A 114 -8.67 -18.73 -2.13
CA VAL A 114 -8.72 -18.83 -3.59
C VAL A 114 -7.44 -19.44 -4.13
N CYS A 115 -6.29 -19.01 -3.64
CA CYS A 115 -4.98 -19.56 -4.01
C CYS A 115 -4.88 -21.05 -3.69
N ALA A 116 -5.33 -21.48 -2.52
CA ALA A 116 -5.31 -22.89 -2.12
C ALA A 116 -6.13 -23.77 -3.07
N VAL A 117 -7.30 -23.29 -3.49
CA VAL A 117 -8.12 -24.00 -4.50
C VAL A 117 -7.40 -24.03 -5.85
N ALA A 118 -6.80 -22.94 -6.27
CA ALA A 118 -6.08 -22.88 -7.55
C ALA A 118 -4.88 -23.83 -7.57
N VAL A 119 -4.11 -23.89 -6.50
CA VAL A 119 -2.99 -24.84 -6.34
C VAL A 119 -3.50 -26.28 -6.33
N GLY A 120 -4.56 -26.58 -5.59
CA GLY A 120 -5.17 -27.91 -5.58
C GLY A 120 -5.59 -28.39 -6.97
N ASN A 121 -6.22 -27.51 -7.75
CA ASN A 121 -6.64 -27.83 -9.13
C ASN A 121 -5.46 -28.00 -10.10
N ALA A 122 -4.33 -27.33 -9.85
CA ALA A 122 -3.14 -27.45 -10.68
C ALA A 122 -2.35 -28.75 -10.43
N LEU A 123 -2.56 -29.40 -9.28
CA LEU A 123 -1.89 -30.63 -8.88
C LEU A 123 -2.69 -31.90 -9.24
N THR A 124 -3.92 -31.79 -9.71
CA THR A 124 -4.81 -32.88 -10.11
C THR A 124 -4.97 -32.97 -11.62
#